data_e5b29ec49fb57e0b2434a9c2f11d0d40
#
_entry.id   e5b29ec49fb57e0b2434a9c2f11d0d40
#
_cell.length_a   1.000
_cell.length_b   1.000
_cell.length_c   1.000
_cell.angle_alpha   90.00
_cell.angle_beta   90.00
_cell.angle_gamma   90.00
#
_symmetry.space_group_name_H-M   'P 1'
#
loop_
_entity.id
_entity.type
_entity.pdbx_description
1 polymer ?
#
loop_
_entity_poly.entity_id
_entity_poly.type
_entity_poly.pdbx_seq_one_letter_code
_entity_poly.pdbx_strand_id
1 'polypeptide(L)'
;LEAEGGPDAGSAEAAATQGGTQPLVTASSDGIQVRVESAGARPQGLEVDVIDPGTSTADATAGSDTTSLPTAVETNPQKRPTIHSRAEWGADESIRKGDPDYGEVRGAVVHHTAGVNGYSREEVPAIMRGIYEFHVNGRGWNDIGYNVLVDKWGRLWEGRHGGLDQAVIGAQAAG
;
A
#
# COMPACT_ATOMS: atom_id res chain seq x y z
N LEU A 1 9.41 -4.99 -16.06
CA LEU A 1 8.87 -4.42 -14.82
C LEU A 1 8.44 -3.00 -15.16
N GLU A 2 7.18 -2.68 -14.94
CA GLU A 2 6.67 -1.33 -15.14
C GLU A 2 7.10 -0.44 -13.97
N ALA A 3 7.34 0.83 -14.24
CA ALA A 3 7.53 1.80 -13.19
C ALA A 3 6.17 2.07 -12.52
N GLU A 4 6.14 2.02 -11.22
CA GLU A 4 4.95 2.41 -10.46
C GLU A 4 4.78 3.93 -10.54
N GLY A 5 3.53 4.40 -10.59
CA GLY A 5 3.22 5.82 -10.42
C GLY A 5 3.78 6.36 -9.10
N GLY A 6 3.79 7.65 -8.92
CA GLY A 6 4.37 8.27 -7.74
C GLY A 6 3.60 9.50 -7.28
N PRO A 7 4.06 10.17 -6.21
CA PRO A 7 3.46 11.38 -5.70
C PRO A 7 3.40 12.50 -6.74
N ASP A 8 2.54 13.48 -6.51
CA ASP A 8 2.34 14.63 -7.37
C ASP A 8 3.67 15.33 -7.69
N ALA A 9 3.92 15.55 -8.98
CA ALA A 9 5.13 16.21 -9.44
C ALA A 9 5.26 17.61 -8.80
N GLY A 10 6.42 17.86 -8.18
CA GLY A 10 6.69 19.10 -7.46
C GLY A 10 6.34 19.10 -5.98
N SER A 11 5.73 18.05 -5.45
CA SER A 11 5.55 17.87 -4.02
C SER A 11 6.87 17.52 -3.30
N ALA A 12 6.95 17.79 -2.01
CA ALA A 12 8.10 17.39 -1.19
C ALA A 12 8.27 15.86 -1.17
N GLU A 13 7.18 15.12 -1.17
CA GLU A 13 7.15 13.66 -1.24
C GLU A 13 7.73 13.16 -2.58
N ALA A 14 7.35 13.79 -3.71
CA ALA A 14 7.92 13.45 -5.01
C ALA A 14 9.43 13.70 -5.07
N ALA A 15 9.90 14.77 -4.43
CA ALA A 15 11.33 15.08 -4.37
C ALA A 15 12.15 14.05 -3.56
N ALA A 16 11.50 13.36 -2.61
CA ALA A 16 12.10 12.29 -1.81
C ALA A 16 11.95 10.90 -2.44
N THR A 17 11.17 10.76 -3.52
CA THR A 17 10.88 9.46 -4.14
C THR A 17 12.14 8.84 -4.73
N GLN A 18 12.39 7.61 -4.37
CA GLN A 18 13.44 6.78 -4.95
C GLN A 18 12.93 6.05 -6.20
N GLY A 19 13.75 6.03 -7.24
CA GLY A 19 13.47 5.20 -8.42
C GLY A 19 13.53 3.73 -8.06
N GLY A 20 12.67 2.92 -8.65
CA GLY A 20 12.66 1.48 -8.39
C GLY A 20 11.70 0.73 -9.30
N THR A 21 11.68 -0.58 -9.13
CA THR A 21 10.73 -1.48 -9.79
C THR A 21 9.55 -1.76 -8.88
N GLN A 22 8.48 -2.31 -9.43
CA GLN A 22 7.43 -2.93 -8.63
C GLN A 22 8.01 -4.06 -7.77
N PRO A 23 7.44 -4.31 -6.58
CA PRO A 23 7.93 -5.36 -5.71
C PRO A 23 7.72 -6.74 -6.33
N LEU A 24 8.69 -7.62 -6.13
CA LEU A 24 8.53 -9.03 -6.41
C LEU A 24 8.12 -9.74 -5.13
N VAL A 25 6.87 -10.20 -5.07
CA VAL A 25 6.38 -10.98 -3.94
C VAL A 25 6.73 -12.45 -4.15
N THR A 26 7.42 -13.04 -3.18
CA THR A 26 7.82 -14.46 -3.20
C THR A 26 7.20 -15.20 -2.00
N ALA A 27 7.12 -16.52 -2.12
CA ALA A 27 6.89 -17.35 -0.95
C ALA A 27 8.07 -17.26 0.03
N SER A 28 7.89 -17.83 1.23
CA SER A 28 8.97 -17.92 2.22
C SER A 28 10.26 -18.46 1.57
N SER A 29 11.34 -17.68 1.69
CA SER A 29 12.61 -17.95 1.04
C SER A 29 13.74 -17.66 2.02
N ASP A 30 14.81 -18.45 1.95
CA ASP A 30 16.01 -18.32 2.77
C ASP A 30 17.13 -17.53 2.09
N GLY A 31 16.89 -17.08 0.86
CA GLY A 31 17.87 -16.30 0.11
C GLY A 31 17.33 -15.75 -1.20
N ILE A 32 18.01 -14.74 -1.71
CA ILE A 32 17.71 -14.09 -2.99
C ILE A 32 19.00 -13.97 -3.80
N GLN A 33 18.88 -14.17 -5.10
CA GLN A 33 19.95 -13.91 -6.04
C GLN A 33 19.48 -12.92 -7.10
N VAL A 34 20.20 -11.81 -7.22
CA VAL A 34 19.92 -10.77 -8.21
C VAL A 34 20.97 -10.80 -9.31
N ARG A 35 20.51 -10.84 -10.56
CA ARG A 35 21.37 -10.69 -11.74
C ARG A 35 21.00 -9.43 -12.48
N VAL A 36 21.98 -8.58 -12.71
CA VAL A 36 21.79 -7.33 -13.48
C VAL A 36 22.56 -7.45 -14.79
N GLU A 37 21.85 -7.23 -15.89
CA GLU A 37 22.44 -7.18 -17.23
C GLU A 37 22.31 -5.76 -17.81
N SER A 38 23.40 -5.24 -18.34
CA SER A 38 23.43 -3.92 -18.97
C SER A 38 24.14 -4.02 -20.32
N ALA A 39 23.54 -3.44 -21.37
CA ALA A 39 24.16 -3.35 -22.68
C ALA A 39 25.17 -2.18 -22.81
N GLY A 40 25.34 -1.39 -21.77
CA GLY A 40 26.19 -0.19 -21.74
C GLY A 40 27.01 -0.10 -20.48
N ALA A 41 27.14 1.12 -19.95
CA ALA A 41 27.85 1.36 -18.70
C ALA A 41 27.22 0.58 -17.54
N ARG A 42 28.06 0.11 -16.62
CA ARG A 42 27.59 -0.58 -15.41
C ARG A 42 26.69 0.36 -14.60
N PRO A 43 25.45 -0.04 -14.28
CA PRO A 43 24.60 0.73 -13.38
C PRO A 43 25.28 0.94 -12.03
N GLN A 44 25.10 2.12 -11.45
CA GLN A 44 25.60 2.46 -10.11
C GLN A 44 24.44 2.74 -9.18
N GLY A 45 24.66 2.58 -7.88
CA GLY A 45 23.63 2.84 -6.88
C GLY A 45 22.47 1.83 -6.90
N LEU A 46 22.72 0.62 -7.40
CA LEU A 46 21.71 -0.43 -7.32
C LEU A 46 21.61 -0.93 -5.88
N GLU A 47 20.41 -0.89 -5.37
CA GLU A 47 20.04 -1.39 -4.05
C GLU A 47 18.98 -2.47 -4.21
N VAL A 48 18.93 -3.40 -3.28
CA VAL A 48 17.90 -4.44 -3.22
C VAL A 48 17.29 -4.38 -1.84
N ASP A 49 16.05 -3.90 -1.79
CA ASP A 49 15.27 -3.87 -0.58
C ASP A 49 14.59 -5.23 -0.36
N VAL A 50 14.80 -5.79 0.82
CA VAL A 50 14.13 -7.02 1.26
C VAL A 50 13.14 -6.64 2.35
N ILE A 51 11.85 -6.86 2.08
CA ILE A 51 10.77 -6.51 2.99
C ILE A 51 10.18 -7.80 3.59
N ASP A 52 10.26 -7.92 4.90
CA ASP A 52 9.55 -8.93 5.68
C ASP A 52 8.46 -8.22 6.49
N PRO A 53 7.19 -8.34 6.12
CA PRO A 53 6.09 -7.66 6.82
C PRO A 53 5.86 -8.19 8.23
N GLY A 54 6.59 -9.21 8.65
CA GLY A 54 6.48 -9.82 9.96
C GLY A 54 5.08 -10.37 10.26
N THR A 55 4.86 -10.69 11.52
CA THR A 55 3.57 -11.17 12.03
C THR A 55 2.99 -10.19 13.06
N SER A 56 1.66 -10.13 13.15
CA SER A 56 0.94 -9.27 14.08
C SER A 56 -0.29 -9.99 14.63
N THR A 57 -0.79 -9.55 15.77
CA THR A 57 -2.10 -9.98 16.28
C THR A 57 -3.24 -9.62 15.33
N ALA A 58 -3.05 -8.60 14.49
CA ALA A 58 -3.99 -8.23 13.44
C ALA A 58 -4.24 -9.38 12.44
N ASP A 59 -3.25 -10.22 12.19
CA ASP A 59 -3.34 -11.33 11.22
C ASP A 59 -4.41 -12.35 11.67
N ALA A 60 -4.37 -12.75 12.94
CA ALA A 60 -5.37 -13.67 13.50
C ALA A 60 -6.79 -13.05 13.53
N THR A 61 -6.88 -11.76 13.84
CA THR A 61 -8.15 -11.03 13.83
C THR A 61 -8.75 -10.98 12.43
N ALA A 62 -7.95 -10.65 11.42
CA ALA A 62 -8.39 -10.61 10.02
C ALA A 62 -8.79 -11.99 9.50
N GLY A 63 -8.13 -13.06 9.95
CA GLY A 63 -8.47 -14.44 9.60
C GLY A 63 -9.85 -14.87 10.10
N SER A 64 -10.24 -14.43 11.31
CA SER A 64 -11.55 -14.71 11.90
C SER A 64 -12.68 -13.82 11.38
N ASP A 65 -12.37 -12.70 10.76
CA ASP A 65 -13.34 -11.78 10.18
C ASP A 65 -13.95 -12.36 8.90
N THR A 66 -15.22 -12.73 8.97
CA THR A 66 -15.99 -13.28 7.85
C THR A 66 -16.76 -12.22 7.06
N THR A 67 -16.57 -10.94 7.37
CA THR A 67 -17.22 -9.84 6.64
C THR A 67 -16.90 -9.95 5.15
N SER A 68 -17.90 -9.76 4.33
CA SER A 68 -17.80 -9.66 2.88
C SER A 68 -18.69 -8.53 2.39
N LEU A 69 -18.45 -8.05 1.18
CA LEU A 69 -19.39 -7.12 0.57
C LEU A 69 -20.79 -7.75 0.56
N PRO A 70 -21.83 -7.01 0.95
CA PRO A 70 -23.19 -7.46 0.80
C PRO A 70 -23.47 -7.74 -0.69
N THR A 71 -24.08 -8.88 -0.98
CA THR A 71 -24.42 -9.32 -2.35
C THR A 71 -25.49 -8.42 -3.00
N ALA A 72 -26.19 -7.64 -2.19
CA ALA A 72 -27.11 -6.59 -2.64
C ALA A 72 -26.48 -5.23 -2.33
N VAL A 73 -26.42 -4.36 -3.32
CA VAL A 73 -26.17 -2.93 -3.09
C VAL A 73 -27.27 -2.45 -2.16
N GLU A 74 -26.97 -2.35 -0.86
CA GLU A 74 -27.86 -1.65 0.05
C GLU A 74 -27.96 -0.22 -0.47
N THR A 75 -29.10 0.11 -1.06
CA THR A 75 -29.40 1.42 -1.66
C THR A 75 -29.64 2.50 -0.60
N ASN A 76 -29.08 2.34 0.60
CA ASN A 76 -29.09 3.40 1.59
C ASN A 76 -27.81 4.23 1.46
N PRO A 77 -27.82 5.33 0.70
CA PRO A 77 -26.64 6.17 0.46
C PRO A 77 -26.12 6.88 1.72
N GLN A 78 -26.80 6.73 2.84
CA GLN A 78 -26.44 7.40 4.09
C GLN A 78 -25.64 6.51 5.05
N LYS A 79 -25.52 5.21 4.78
CA LYS A 79 -24.75 4.31 5.63
C LYS A 79 -23.32 4.18 5.10
N ARG A 80 -22.38 4.78 5.80
CA ARG A 80 -20.95 4.59 5.52
C ARG A 80 -20.61 3.09 5.65
N PRO A 81 -19.88 2.50 4.70
CA PRO A 81 -19.39 1.15 4.84
C PRO A 81 -18.42 1.04 6.03
N THR A 82 -18.32 -0.15 6.61
CA THR A 82 -17.28 -0.42 7.59
C THR A 82 -15.91 -0.40 6.91
N ILE A 83 -15.00 0.39 7.45
CA ILE A 83 -13.61 0.47 6.98
C ILE A 83 -12.74 0.14 8.19
N HIS A 84 -11.93 -0.90 8.05
CA HIS A 84 -10.96 -1.30 9.07
C HIS A 84 -9.88 -0.22 9.21
N SER A 85 -9.56 0.13 10.42
CA SER A 85 -8.56 1.18 10.73
C SER A 85 -7.14 0.69 10.48
N ARG A 86 -6.20 1.62 10.45
CA ARG A 86 -4.76 1.34 10.37
C ARG A 86 -4.27 0.43 11.51
N ALA A 87 -4.80 0.61 12.72
CA ALA A 87 -4.48 -0.24 13.86
C ALA A 87 -4.93 -1.70 13.66
N GLU A 88 -6.04 -1.92 12.95
CA GLU A 88 -6.60 -3.25 12.70
C GLU A 88 -5.78 -4.08 11.70
N TRP A 89 -4.91 -3.46 10.89
CA TRP A 89 -3.95 -4.19 10.09
C TRP A 89 -2.50 -4.08 10.62
N GLY A 90 -2.33 -3.43 11.77
CA GLY A 90 -1.04 -3.36 12.45
C GLY A 90 -0.04 -2.42 11.79
N ALA A 91 -0.50 -1.26 11.30
CA ALA A 91 0.38 -0.22 10.79
C ALA A 91 1.40 0.21 11.85
N ASP A 92 2.67 0.21 11.51
CA ASP A 92 3.71 0.82 12.32
C ASP A 92 3.80 2.32 11.98
N GLU A 93 3.13 3.14 12.78
CA GLU A 93 3.12 4.59 12.57
C GLU A 93 4.51 5.24 12.72
N SER A 94 5.50 4.54 13.28
CA SER A 94 6.83 5.07 13.47
C SER A 94 7.64 5.19 12.17
N ILE A 95 7.30 4.41 11.14
CA ILE A 95 8.00 4.47 9.85
C ILE A 95 7.48 5.58 8.94
N ARG A 96 6.31 6.17 9.24
CA ARG A 96 5.73 7.27 8.47
C ARG A 96 6.66 8.48 8.46
N LYS A 97 6.88 9.09 7.30
CA LYS A 97 7.90 10.14 7.10
C LYS A 97 7.37 11.56 7.13
N GLY A 98 6.08 11.78 7.13
CA GLY A 98 5.54 13.15 7.11
C GLY A 98 4.07 13.21 7.46
N ASP A 99 3.56 14.43 7.54
CA ASP A 99 2.15 14.69 7.69
C ASP A 99 1.44 14.56 6.34
N PRO A 100 0.14 14.21 6.32
CA PRO A 100 -0.62 14.12 5.09
C PRO A 100 -0.83 15.50 4.47
N ASP A 101 -0.75 15.57 3.15
CA ASP A 101 -1.19 16.72 2.38
C ASP A 101 -2.70 16.63 2.13
N TYR A 102 -3.37 17.79 2.12
CA TYR A 102 -4.81 17.90 1.92
C TYR A 102 -5.12 18.73 0.68
N GLY A 103 -6.13 18.32 -0.06
CA GLY A 103 -6.58 18.99 -1.27
C GLY A 103 -8.08 19.04 -1.42
N GLU A 104 -8.57 19.01 -2.65
CA GLU A 104 -9.98 18.87 -2.97
C GLU A 104 -10.25 17.49 -3.59
N VAL A 105 -11.30 16.82 -3.15
CA VAL A 105 -11.76 15.58 -3.78
C VAL A 105 -12.40 15.91 -5.12
N ARG A 106 -11.72 15.57 -6.23
CA ARG A 106 -12.20 15.80 -7.60
C ARG A 106 -12.61 14.51 -8.31
N GLY A 107 -12.19 13.37 -7.79
CA GLY A 107 -12.46 12.07 -8.36
C GLY A 107 -11.95 10.94 -7.48
N ALA A 108 -12.19 9.74 -7.92
CA ALA A 108 -11.64 8.52 -7.33
C ALA A 108 -10.97 7.70 -8.43
N VAL A 109 -9.78 7.19 -8.17
CA VAL A 109 -9.04 6.31 -9.06
C VAL A 109 -8.94 4.94 -8.43
N VAL A 110 -9.26 3.91 -9.19
CA VAL A 110 -9.06 2.52 -8.78
C VAL A 110 -7.75 2.03 -9.39
N HIS A 111 -6.85 1.60 -8.53
CA HIS A 111 -5.51 1.16 -8.92
C HIS A 111 -5.22 -0.22 -8.32
N HIS A 112 -4.45 -1.05 -9.00
CA HIS A 112 -3.99 -2.33 -8.46
C HIS A 112 -2.80 -2.13 -7.52
N THR A 113 -2.57 -3.08 -6.62
CA THR A 113 -1.39 -3.10 -5.73
C THR A 113 -0.25 -3.97 -6.28
N ALA A 114 -0.39 -4.51 -7.47
CA ALA A 114 0.57 -5.39 -8.15
C ALA A 114 1.02 -6.62 -7.33
N GLY A 115 0.29 -6.98 -6.29
CA GLY A 115 0.57 -8.13 -5.43
C GLY A 115 -0.01 -9.45 -5.96
N VAL A 116 0.23 -10.54 -5.24
CA VAL A 116 -0.36 -11.84 -5.53
C VAL A 116 -1.84 -11.91 -5.11
N ASN A 117 -2.65 -12.70 -5.82
CA ASN A 117 -4.08 -12.89 -5.49
C ASN A 117 -4.35 -14.18 -4.68
N GLY A 118 -3.37 -15.05 -4.55
CA GLY A 118 -3.49 -16.33 -3.85
C GLY A 118 -3.22 -16.23 -2.35
N TYR A 119 -3.91 -15.33 -1.65
CA TYR A 119 -3.73 -15.09 -0.21
C TYR A 119 -5.00 -15.45 0.59
N SER A 120 -4.83 -15.73 1.86
CA SER A 120 -5.91 -15.99 2.82
C SER A 120 -6.32 -14.70 3.57
N ARG A 121 -7.39 -14.76 4.37
CA ARG A 121 -7.89 -13.59 5.11
C ARG A 121 -6.90 -13.09 6.16
N GLU A 122 -6.23 -14.01 6.82
CA GLU A 122 -5.21 -13.72 7.84
C GLU A 122 -3.94 -13.10 7.25
N GLU A 123 -3.67 -13.29 5.96
CA GLU A 123 -2.51 -12.70 5.29
C GLU A 123 -2.72 -11.23 4.87
N VAL A 124 -3.96 -10.74 4.87
CA VAL A 124 -4.25 -9.36 4.40
C VAL A 124 -3.50 -8.30 5.19
N PRO A 125 -3.47 -8.30 6.55
CA PRO A 125 -2.70 -7.29 7.28
C PRO A 125 -1.19 -7.35 6.98
N ALA A 126 -0.62 -8.54 6.84
CA ALA A 126 0.79 -8.68 6.48
C ALA A 126 1.08 -8.14 5.07
N ILE A 127 0.20 -8.39 4.11
CA ILE A 127 0.29 -7.80 2.76
C ILE A 127 0.25 -6.27 2.83
N MET A 128 -0.64 -5.70 3.63
CA MET A 128 -0.75 -4.25 3.79
C MET A 128 0.50 -3.64 4.42
N ARG A 129 1.06 -4.28 5.45
CA ARG A 129 2.34 -3.86 6.05
C ARG A 129 3.46 -3.92 5.03
N GLY A 130 3.53 -4.97 4.22
CA GLY A 130 4.53 -5.10 3.16
C GLY A 130 4.43 -4.00 2.09
N ILE A 131 3.20 -3.65 1.66
CA ILE A 131 2.96 -2.52 0.75
C ILE A 131 3.37 -1.20 1.41
N TYR A 132 3.03 -1.01 2.67
CA TYR A 132 3.38 0.19 3.42
C TYR A 132 4.90 0.38 3.54
N GLU A 133 5.62 -0.66 3.95
CA GLU A 133 7.07 -0.65 4.03
C GLU A 133 7.71 -0.41 2.67
N PHE A 134 7.21 -1.03 1.62
CA PHE A 134 7.70 -0.81 0.26
C PHE A 134 7.55 0.66 -0.16
N HIS A 135 6.38 1.26 0.08
CA HIS A 135 6.16 2.67 -0.25
C HIS A 135 7.05 3.60 0.57
N VAL A 136 7.19 3.36 1.86
CA VAL A 136 7.93 4.28 2.74
C VAL A 136 9.45 4.05 2.66
N ASN A 137 9.89 2.81 2.78
CA ASN A 137 11.31 2.49 2.84
C ASN A 137 11.91 2.27 1.45
N GLY A 138 11.23 1.52 0.59
CA GLY A 138 11.70 1.23 -0.76
C GLY A 138 11.51 2.39 -1.74
N ARG A 139 10.38 3.14 -1.65
CA ARG A 139 10.07 4.26 -2.56
C ARG A 139 10.37 5.64 -1.98
N GLY A 140 10.57 5.75 -0.68
CA GLY A 140 10.84 7.01 -0.01
C GLY A 140 9.60 7.88 0.22
N TRP A 141 8.38 7.33 0.02
CA TRP A 141 7.14 8.07 0.22
C TRP A 141 6.86 8.33 1.72
N ASN A 142 5.99 9.29 1.99
CA ASN A 142 5.64 9.65 3.36
C ASN A 142 4.82 8.57 4.06
N ASP A 143 3.99 7.83 3.32
CA ASP A 143 3.08 6.82 3.83
C ASP A 143 2.70 5.83 2.71
N ILE A 144 1.84 4.84 3.01
CA ILE A 144 1.20 4.03 1.99
C ILE A 144 0.48 4.93 0.97
N GLY A 145 0.61 4.62 -0.31
CA GLY A 145 0.14 5.50 -1.38
C GLY A 145 -1.39 5.61 -1.51
N TYR A 146 -2.11 4.60 -1.05
CA TYR A 146 -3.56 4.46 -1.25
C TYR A 146 -4.34 5.00 -0.06
N ASN A 147 -5.42 5.77 -0.31
CA ASN A 147 -6.31 6.23 0.75
C ASN A 147 -7.11 5.08 1.38
N VAL A 148 -7.61 4.16 0.54
CA VAL A 148 -8.35 2.96 0.95
C VAL A 148 -7.87 1.78 0.12
N LEU A 149 -7.72 0.63 0.75
CA LEU A 149 -7.45 -0.63 0.07
C LEU A 149 -8.69 -1.54 0.17
N VAL A 150 -8.84 -2.39 -0.84
CA VAL A 150 -9.96 -3.34 -0.92
C VAL A 150 -9.38 -4.74 -1.12
N ASP A 151 -9.69 -5.66 -0.22
CA ASP A 151 -9.26 -7.05 -0.39
C ASP A 151 -10.22 -7.85 -1.28
N LYS A 152 -9.85 -9.07 -1.66
CA LYS A 152 -10.64 -9.90 -2.57
C LYS A 152 -12.00 -10.35 -2.01
N TRP A 153 -12.27 -10.14 -0.72
CA TRP A 153 -13.59 -10.38 -0.11
C TRP A 153 -14.40 -9.09 0.00
N GLY A 154 -13.84 -7.95 -0.45
CA GLY A 154 -14.49 -6.66 -0.43
C GLY A 154 -14.43 -5.95 0.92
N ARG A 155 -13.59 -6.40 1.85
CA ARG A 155 -13.35 -5.63 3.08
C ARG A 155 -12.55 -4.39 2.71
N LEU A 156 -12.92 -3.27 3.31
CA LEU A 156 -12.28 -1.98 3.11
C LEU A 156 -11.31 -1.72 4.27
N TRP A 157 -10.13 -1.20 3.93
CA TRP A 157 -9.06 -0.95 4.87
C TRP A 157 -8.54 0.48 4.70
N GLU A 158 -8.43 1.21 5.81
CA GLU A 158 -7.79 2.52 5.80
C GLU A 158 -6.32 2.37 5.42
N GLY A 159 -5.91 3.07 4.38
CA GLY A 159 -4.54 3.12 3.93
C GLY A 159 -3.81 4.33 4.50
N ARG A 160 -3.67 5.40 3.70
CA ARG A 160 -2.92 6.60 4.06
C ARG A 160 -3.51 7.31 5.27
N HIS A 161 -2.63 7.71 6.20
CA HIS A 161 -2.97 8.49 7.38
C HIS A 161 -3.56 9.85 7.02
N GLY A 162 -4.34 10.42 7.91
CA GLY A 162 -4.90 11.77 7.77
C GLY A 162 -6.40 11.86 7.96
N GLY A 163 -7.06 10.71 8.02
CA GLY A 163 -8.51 10.59 8.29
C GLY A 163 -9.35 10.43 7.03
N LEU A 164 -10.24 9.47 7.11
CA LEU A 164 -11.15 9.11 6.00
C LEU A 164 -12.23 10.16 5.70
N ASP A 165 -12.38 11.16 6.56
CA ASP A 165 -13.31 12.29 6.40
C ASP A 165 -12.60 13.53 5.82
N GLN A 166 -11.31 13.42 5.57
CA GLN A 166 -10.49 14.49 5.06
C GLN A 166 -10.09 14.22 3.60
N ALA A 167 -9.86 15.29 2.86
CA ALA A 167 -9.38 15.21 1.47
C ALA A 167 -7.87 14.94 1.42
N VAL A 168 -7.45 13.81 1.99
CA VAL A 168 -6.04 13.40 1.99
C VAL A 168 -5.60 13.06 0.57
N ILE A 169 -4.51 13.66 0.12
CA ILE A 169 -3.91 13.39 -1.18
C ILE A 169 -3.15 12.07 -1.12
N GLY A 170 -3.52 11.11 -1.98
CA GLY A 170 -2.80 9.84 -2.15
C GLY A 170 -1.52 10.05 -2.97
N ALA A 171 -0.54 9.15 -2.83
CA ALA A 171 0.70 9.26 -3.59
C ALA A 171 0.56 8.97 -5.10
N GLN A 172 -0.58 8.49 -5.53
CA GLN A 172 -0.88 8.19 -6.95
C GLN A 172 -2.05 9.04 -7.47
N ALA A 173 -2.28 10.18 -6.84
CA ALA A 173 -3.37 11.08 -7.21
C ALA A 173 -2.99 12.07 -8.34
N ALA A 174 -1.77 12.05 -8.80
CA ALA A 174 -1.33 12.86 -9.94
C ALA A 174 -2.05 12.37 -11.21
N GLY A 175 -3.04 13.11 -11.63
CA GLY A 175 -3.77 12.95 -12.88
C GLY A 175 -3.29 13.94 -13.93
#